data_80b55bf0075388bb8a3ef97be2ffdb9b
#
_entry.id   80b55bf0075388bb8a3ef97be2ffdb9b
#
_cell.length_a   1.000
_cell.length_b   1.000
_cell.length_c   1.000
_cell.angle_alpha   90.00
_cell.angle_beta   90.00
_cell.angle_gamma   90.00
#
_symmetry.space_group_name_H-M   'P 1'
#
loop_
_entity.id
_entity.type
_entity.pdbx_description
1 polymer ?
#
loop_
_entity_poly.entity_id
_entity_poly.type
_entity_poly.pdbx_seq_one_letter_code
_entity_poly.pdbx_strand_id
1 'polypeptide(L)'
;MSKIGLGILTYKRPDYFKECIKRIDNSKINEIVVVNDGTPYDFDVPYHLIQHAKNKGIGISKNDALKYLQSKDCDYYFLMEDDILIKDNNVFIKYIEASLETGIQHFNYSQHGLMNKKPGTEIPNPRTRIDYKNNVSIDLHMHCVGAFSFYTKRCLAESGLMDDFYFNATEHLDHTYTIIKKEMHPPFWWFADIANSNQYLEDFPWSPSTSTISQSNNRSEIIAKSYEHFTKKHGHHILQTPNLPLDQVKEKLKQIYKNK
;
A
#
# COMPACT_ATOMS: atom_id res chain seq x y z
N MET A 1 -8.80 4.03 22.98
CA MET A 1 -9.06 3.28 21.71
C MET A 1 -7.99 3.68 20.71
N SER A 2 -7.49 2.73 19.94
CA SER A 2 -6.51 3.03 18.89
C SER A 2 -7.13 3.88 17.79
N LYS A 3 -6.39 4.85 17.29
CA LYS A 3 -6.85 5.83 16.31
C LYS A 3 -6.44 5.39 14.89
N ILE A 4 -7.43 5.22 14.00
CA ILE A 4 -7.25 4.78 12.62
C ILE A 4 -7.33 5.98 11.69
N GLY A 5 -6.34 6.17 10.84
CA GLY A 5 -6.30 7.18 9.78
C GLY A 5 -6.31 6.56 8.39
N LEU A 6 -7.09 7.14 7.48
CA LEU A 6 -7.16 6.76 6.06
C LEU A 6 -6.79 7.93 5.17
N GLY A 7 -5.78 7.77 4.33
CA GLY A 7 -5.43 8.67 3.23
C GLY A 7 -5.93 8.12 1.91
N ILE A 8 -6.74 8.90 1.19
CA ILE A 8 -7.27 8.54 -0.13
C ILE A 8 -6.58 9.39 -1.18
N LEU A 9 -6.00 8.74 -2.19
CA LEU A 9 -5.26 9.39 -3.26
C LEU A 9 -6.08 9.35 -4.55
N THR A 10 -6.24 10.51 -5.19
CA THR A 10 -7.00 10.59 -6.43
C THR A 10 -6.33 11.54 -7.44
N TYR A 11 -6.44 11.19 -8.74
CA TYR A 11 -5.90 11.99 -9.84
C TYR A 11 -6.73 11.83 -11.11
N LYS A 12 -7.44 12.89 -11.53
CA LYS A 12 -8.21 12.94 -12.80
C LYS A 12 -9.25 11.82 -13.01
N ARG A 13 -9.75 11.20 -11.94
CA ARG A 13 -10.73 10.11 -11.99
C ARG A 13 -11.93 10.40 -11.06
N PRO A 14 -12.72 11.48 -11.31
CA PRO A 14 -13.79 11.90 -10.41
C PRO A 14 -14.84 10.80 -10.16
N ASP A 15 -15.17 9.99 -11.17
CA ASP A 15 -16.18 8.93 -11.02
C ASP A 15 -15.66 7.77 -10.18
N TYR A 16 -14.39 7.38 -10.33
CA TYR A 16 -13.75 6.37 -9.50
C TYR A 16 -13.71 6.84 -8.05
N PHE A 17 -13.26 8.07 -7.83
CA PHE A 17 -13.22 8.65 -6.50
C PHE A 17 -14.60 8.74 -5.84
N LYS A 18 -15.65 9.18 -6.57
CA LYS A 18 -17.04 9.19 -6.07
C LYS A 18 -17.51 7.82 -5.62
N GLU A 19 -17.23 6.77 -6.41
CA GLU A 19 -17.61 5.41 -6.05
C GLU A 19 -16.79 4.86 -4.89
N CYS A 20 -15.50 5.16 -4.86
CA CYS A 20 -14.60 4.80 -3.76
C CYS A 20 -15.12 5.34 -2.42
N ILE A 21 -15.40 6.65 -2.31
CA ILE A 21 -15.81 7.26 -1.05
C ILE A 21 -17.20 6.82 -0.55
N LYS A 22 -18.11 6.42 -1.45
CA LYS A 22 -19.43 5.91 -1.07
C LYS A 22 -19.40 4.62 -0.25
N ARG A 23 -18.30 3.85 -0.37
CA ARG A 23 -18.16 2.54 0.27
C ARG A 23 -17.44 2.61 1.62
N ILE A 24 -17.06 3.81 2.07
CA ILE A 24 -16.35 4.01 3.32
C ILE A 24 -17.37 4.17 4.45
N ASP A 25 -17.28 3.27 5.45
CA ASP A 25 -18.00 3.42 6.71
C ASP A 25 -17.16 4.25 7.70
N ASN A 26 -17.52 5.52 7.85
CA ASN A 26 -16.83 6.47 8.72
C ASN A 26 -16.83 6.04 10.20
N SER A 27 -17.70 5.12 10.62
CA SER A 27 -17.73 4.65 12.01
C SER A 27 -16.51 3.81 12.39
N LYS A 28 -15.75 3.32 11.41
CA LYS A 28 -14.55 2.49 11.60
C LYS A 28 -13.25 3.29 11.55
N ILE A 29 -13.29 4.55 11.15
CA ILE A 29 -12.10 5.38 10.87
C ILE A 29 -12.22 6.69 11.66
N ASN A 30 -11.14 7.10 12.31
CA ASN A 30 -11.14 8.31 13.11
C ASN A 30 -10.79 9.56 12.32
N GLU A 31 -9.90 9.43 11.34
CA GLU A 31 -9.44 10.55 10.49
C GLU A 31 -9.38 10.11 9.04
N ILE A 32 -9.97 10.92 8.15
CA ILE A 32 -9.90 10.68 6.70
C ILE A 32 -9.36 11.94 6.03
N VAL A 33 -8.37 11.76 5.17
CA VAL A 33 -7.82 12.81 4.32
C VAL A 33 -7.82 12.37 2.87
N VAL A 34 -8.21 13.28 1.99
CA VAL A 34 -8.15 13.09 0.54
C VAL A 34 -7.04 13.97 -0.01
N VAL A 35 -6.17 13.40 -0.83
CA VAL A 35 -5.19 14.15 -1.62
C VAL A 35 -5.60 14.07 -3.08
N ASN A 36 -6.06 15.20 -3.64
CA ASN A 36 -6.30 15.33 -5.08
C ASN A 36 -5.07 15.92 -5.75
N ASP A 37 -4.35 15.10 -6.50
CA ASP A 37 -3.09 15.47 -7.15
C ASP A 37 -3.31 16.08 -8.56
N GLY A 38 -4.44 16.72 -8.78
CA GLY A 38 -4.76 17.26 -10.09
C GLY A 38 -5.79 18.39 -10.07
N THR A 39 -6.56 18.47 -11.13
CA THR A 39 -7.64 19.48 -11.27
C THR A 39 -8.67 19.29 -10.16
N PRO A 40 -9.10 20.38 -9.48
CA PRO A 40 -10.20 20.31 -8.53
C PRO A 40 -11.46 19.66 -9.15
N TYR A 41 -12.18 18.92 -8.36
CA TYR A 41 -13.45 18.34 -8.76
C TYR A 41 -14.58 19.37 -8.61
N ASP A 42 -15.66 19.18 -9.38
CA ASP A 42 -16.85 20.03 -9.39
C ASP A 42 -17.91 19.65 -8.34
N PHE A 43 -17.50 18.90 -7.32
CA PHE A 43 -18.35 18.45 -6.22
C PHE A 43 -17.60 18.52 -4.89
N ASP A 44 -18.35 18.59 -3.80
CA ASP A 44 -17.81 18.64 -2.45
C ASP A 44 -17.22 17.30 -2.01
N VAL A 45 -16.02 17.35 -1.45
CA VAL A 45 -15.36 16.21 -0.83
C VAL A 45 -15.70 16.22 0.66
N PRO A 46 -16.33 15.17 1.22
CA PRO A 46 -16.85 15.19 2.59
C PRO A 46 -15.76 14.99 3.67
N TYR A 47 -14.47 15.05 3.30
CA TYR A 47 -13.32 14.82 4.15
C TYR A 47 -12.33 15.99 4.07
N HIS A 48 -11.31 15.99 4.93
CA HIS A 48 -10.23 16.95 4.78
C HIS A 48 -9.55 16.78 3.42
N LEU A 49 -9.53 17.86 2.62
CA LEU A 49 -8.98 17.85 1.27
C LEU A 49 -7.65 18.58 1.21
N ILE A 50 -6.63 17.88 0.73
CA ILE A 50 -5.37 18.47 0.29
C ILE A 50 -5.42 18.55 -1.24
N GLN A 51 -5.56 19.76 -1.77
CA GLN A 51 -5.63 20.01 -3.20
C GLN A 51 -4.26 20.47 -3.73
N HIS A 52 -3.65 19.69 -4.62
CA HIS A 52 -2.44 20.14 -5.32
C HIS A 52 -2.79 21.03 -6.52
N ALA A 53 -2.05 22.11 -6.69
CA ALA A 53 -2.21 23.00 -7.85
C ALA A 53 -1.75 22.37 -9.17
N LYS A 54 -0.89 21.35 -9.08
CA LYS A 54 -0.38 20.56 -10.22
C LYS A 54 -0.04 19.15 -9.73
N ASN A 55 0.03 18.20 -10.66
CA ASN A 55 0.46 16.84 -10.34
C ASN A 55 1.88 16.83 -9.74
N LYS A 56 2.00 16.36 -8.53
CA LYS A 56 3.27 16.17 -7.79
C LYS A 56 3.73 14.71 -7.78
N GLY A 57 2.88 13.79 -8.21
CA GLY A 57 3.13 12.36 -8.23
C GLY A 57 2.63 11.62 -7.00
N ILE A 58 2.49 10.31 -7.15
CA ILE A 58 1.86 9.45 -6.16
C ILE A 58 2.67 9.38 -4.84
N GLY A 59 4.00 9.38 -4.91
CA GLY A 59 4.86 9.34 -3.73
C GLY A 59 4.66 10.55 -2.82
N ILE A 60 4.66 11.75 -3.39
CA ILE A 60 4.42 13.00 -2.65
C ILE A 60 2.98 13.03 -2.10
N SER A 61 2.00 12.60 -2.90
CA SER A 61 0.59 12.55 -2.48
C SER A 61 0.39 11.60 -1.29
N LYS A 62 1.02 10.43 -1.31
CA LYS A 62 1.04 9.48 -0.18
C LYS A 62 1.69 10.11 1.05
N ASN A 63 2.81 10.80 0.88
CA ASN A 63 3.49 11.49 1.97
C ASN A 63 2.65 12.62 2.59
N ASP A 64 1.96 13.42 1.77
CA ASP A 64 1.13 14.51 2.27
C ASP A 64 -0.07 13.97 3.06
N ALA A 65 -0.67 12.84 2.63
CA ALA A 65 -1.68 12.14 3.42
C ALA A 65 -1.12 11.62 4.74
N LEU A 66 0.04 10.94 4.73
CA LEU A 66 0.67 10.42 5.94
C LEU A 66 1.06 11.53 6.93
N LYS A 67 1.61 12.65 6.46
CA LYS A 67 1.95 13.82 7.30
C LYS A 67 0.71 14.37 8.00
N TYR A 68 -0.41 14.51 7.26
CA TYR A 68 -1.68 14.94 7.87
C TYR A 68 -2.14 13.96 8.96
N LEU A 69 -2.17 12.66 8.66
CA LEU A 69 -2.61 11.64 9.62
C LEU A 69 -1.67 11.55 10.85
N GLN A 70 -0.36 11.75 10.66
CA GLN A 70 0.60 11.84 11.76
C GLN A 70 0.32 13.08 12.64
N SER A 71 -0.04 14.22 12.04
CA SER A 71 -0.44 15.43 12.79
C SER A 71 -1.70 15.24 13.63
N LYS A 72 -2.51 14.23 13.29
CA LYS A 72 -3.71 13.81 14.03
C LYS A 72 -3.43 12.73 15.06
N ASP A 73 -2.18 12.32 15.23
CA ASP A 73 -1.73 11.30 16.20
C ASP A 73 -2.44 9.95 16.01
N CYS A 74 -2.58 9.49 14.75
CA CYS A 74 -3.10 8.17 14.45
C CYS A 74 -2.11 7.08 14.89
N ASP A 75 -2.64 5.90 15.30
CA ASP A 75 -1.85 4.72 15.65
C ASP A 75 -1.64 3.80 14.45
N TYR A 76 -2.63 3.76 13.55
CA TYR A 76 -2.65 2.95 12.34
C TYR A 76 -2.98 3.82 11.14
N TYR A 77 -2.23 3.63 10.07
CA TYR A 77 -2.31 4.41 8.85
C TYR A 77 -2.65 3.52 7.67
N PHE A 78 -3.67 3.92 6.93
CA PHE A 78 -4.04 3.29 5.67
C PHE A 78 -3.88 4.30 4.53
N LEU A 79 -3.37 3.85 3.41
CA LEU A 79 -3.38 4.59 2.16
C LEU A 79 -4.18 3.79 1.12
N MET A 80 -5.02 4.46 0.37
CA MET A 80 -5.88 3.84 -0.63
C MET A 80 -5.94 4.71 -1.88
N GLU A 81 -5.69 4.13 -3.05
CA GLU A 81 -5.90 4.79 -4.33
C GLU A 81 -7.36 4.69 -4.74
N ASP A 82 -7.85 5.62 -5.56
CA ASP A 82 -9.26 5.75 -5.93
C ASP A 82 -9.80 4.61 -6.83
N ASP A 83 -8.94 3.69 -7.27
CA ASP A 83 -9.31 2.47 -8.00
C ASP A 83 -9.44 1.22 -7.11
N ILE A 84 -9.37 1.39 -5.81
CA ILE A 84 -9.69 0.34 -4.82
C ILE A 84 -11.06 0.61 -4.22
N LEU A 85 -11.89 -0.43 -4.15
CA LEU A 85 -13.22 -0.38 -3.56
C LEU A 85 -13.28 -1.25 -2.30
N ILE A 86 -13.83 -0.69 -1.23
CA ILE A 86 -14.09 -1.44 0.01
C ILE A 86 -15.38 -2.25 -0.16
N LYS A 87 -15.29 -3.56 0.03
CA LYS A 87 -16.43 -4.51 0.07
C LYS A 87 -16.92 -4.73 1.49
N ASP A 88 -15.99 -4.76 2.45
CA ASP A 88 -16.26 -4.91 3.87
C ASP A 88 -15.33 -4.02 4.68
N ASN A 89 -15.90 -3.07 5.40
CA ASN A 89 -15.17 -2.10 6.23
C ASN A 89 -14.48 -2.73 7.46
N ASN A 90 -14.67 -4.01 7.73
CA ASN A 90 -13.84 -4.74 8.68
C ASN A 90 -12.40 -4.91 8.22
N VAL A 91 -12.07 -4.60 6.97
CA VAL A 91 -10.72 -4.63 6.41
C VAL A 91 -9.70 -3.93 7.30
N PHE A 92 -10.04 -2.76 7.84
CA PHE A 92 -9.14 -1.99 8.71
C PHE A 92 -8.77 -2.77 9.96
N ILE A 93 -9.75 -3.39 10.61
CA ILE A 93 -9.54 -4.20 11.80
C ILE A 93 -8.74 -5.46 11.45
N LYS A 94 -9.00 -6.08 10.29
CA LYS A 94 -8.28 -7.30 9.86
C LYS A 94 -6.78 -7.06 9.65
N TYR A 95 -6.39 -5.93 9.06
CA TYR A 95 -4.97 -5.57 8.95
C TYR A 95 -4.33 -5.28 10.31
N ILE A 96 -5.05 -4.61 11.21
CA ILE A 96 -4.59 -4.35 12.58
C ILE A 96 -4.41 -5.66 13.35
N GLU A 97 -5.41 -6.56 13.33
CA GLU A 97 -5.32 -7.89 13.96
C GLU A 97 -4.13 -8.69 13.42
N ALA A 98 -3.94 -8.68 12.09
CA ALA A 98 -2.79 -9.33 11.47
C ALA A 98 -1.47 -8.75 11.95
N SER A 99 -1.34 -7.42 12.03
CA SER A 99 -0.14 -6.78 12.54
C SER A 99 0.15 -7.13 13.99
N LEU A 100 -0.87 -7.04 14.86
CA LEU A 100 -0.75 -7.38 16.28
C LEU A 100 -0.38 -8.86 16.50
N GLU A 101 -0.94 -9.77 15.71
CA GLU A 101 -0.67 -11.20 15.85
C GLU A 101 0.70 -11.58 15.27
N THR A 102 1.06 -11.06 14.12
CA THR A 102 2.30 -11.46 13.40
C THR A 102 3.54 -10.67 13.80
N GLY A 103 3.38 -9.45 14.31
CA GLY A 103 4.45 -8.47 14.52
C GLY A 103 4.83 -7.70 13.25
N ILE A 104 4.27 -8.03 12.08
CA ILE A 104 4.51 -7.31 10.83
C ILE A 104 3.89 -5.91 10.95
N GLN A 105 4.66 -4.87 10.62
CA GLN A 105 4.26 -3.48 10.83
C GLN A 105 3.73 -2.81 9.55
N HIS A 106 3.82 -3.49 8.41
CA HIS A 106 3.42 -3.01 7.09
C HIS A 106 2.86 -4.14 6.23
N PHE A 107 1.73 -3.87 5.58
CA PHE A 107 1.08 -4.78 4.63
C PHE A 107 0.66 -4.03 3.38
N ASN A 108 0.56 -4.75 2.27
CA ASN A 108 0.01 -4.25 1.00
C ASN A 108 -1.12 -5.16 0.54
N TYR A 109 -2.22 -4.59 0.03
CA TYR A 109 -3.22 -5.35 -0.71
C TYR A 109 -2.63 -5.88 -2.01
N SER A 110 -2.37 -7.17 -2.05
CA SER A 110 -1.59 -7.79 -3.12
C SER A 110 -2.41 -8.17 -4.34
N GLN A 111 -3.74 -8.07 -4.28
CA GLN A 111 -4.65 -8.53 -5.35
C GLN A 111 -4.97 -7.44 -6.39
N HIS A 112 -4.49 -6.20 -6.21
CA HIS A 112 -4.65 -5.15 -7.19
C HIS A 112 -3.90 -5.47 -8.49
N GLY A 113 -4.59 -5.33 -9.62
CA GLY A 113 -4.05 -5.67 -10.93
C GLY A 113 -3.87 -7.18 -11.15
N LEU A 114 -2.95 -7.57 -12.03
CA LEU A 114 -2.83 -8.96 -12.48
C LEU A 114 -1.62 -9.71 -11.90
N MET A 115 -0.67 -9.01 -11.28
CA MET A 115 0.67 -9.57 -11.00
C MET A 115 0.67 -10.72 -9.99
N ASN A 116 -0.26 -10.71 -9.03
CA ASN A 116 -0.36 -11.73 -7.97
C ASN A 116 -1.59 -12.63 -8.14
N LYS A 117 -2.13 -12.71 -9.35
CA LYS A 117 -3.25 -13.58 -9.74
C LYS A 117 -2.77 -14.70 -10.67
N LYS A 118 -3.50 -15.80 -10.72
CA LYS A 118 -3.25 -16.85 -11.71
C LYS A 118 -3.48 -16.29 -13.12
N PRO A 119 -2.62 -16.58 -14.09
CA PRO A 119 -2.72 -16.02 -15.44
C PRO A 119 -4.12 -16.17 -16.04
N GLY A 120 -4.68 -15.05 -16.53
CA GLY A 120 -6.01 -15.02 -17.16
C GLY A 120 -7.20 -15.17 -16.21
N THR A 121 -6.98 -15.05 -14.90
CA THR A 121 -8.05 -15.19 -13.89
C THR A 121 -7.99 -14.09 -12.84
N GLU A 122 -9.07 -13.98 -12.05
CA GLU A 122 -9.11 -13.15 -10.83
C GLU A 122 -8.71 -13.94 -9.56
N ILE A 123 -8.23 -15.17 -9.70
CA ILE A 123 -7.89 -16.05 -8.58
C ILE A 123 -6.54 -15.64 -8.00
N PRO A 124 -6.45 -15.32 -6.69
CA PRO A 124 -5.19 -15.04 -6.02
C PRO A 124 -4.16 -16.16 -6.20
N ASN A 125 -2.89 -15.77 -6.33
CA ASN A 125 -1.77 -16.69 -6.49
C ASN A 125 -0.64 -16.37 -5.49
N PRO A 126 -0.87 -16.53 -4.18
CA PRO A 126 0.18 -16.35 -3.19
C PRO A 126 1.27 -17.42 -3.35
N ARG A 127 2.52 -17.06 -3.05
CA ARG A 127 3.63 -18.02 -2.97
C ARG A 127 3.45 -19.02 -1.84
N THR A 128 2.91 -18.55 -0.71
CA THR A 128 2.59 -19.38 0.46
C THR A 128 1.60 -18.65 1.37
N ARG A 129 0.89 -19.44 2.18
CA ARG A 129 0.10 -18.96 3.31
C ARG A 129 0.80 -19.35 4.61
N ILE A 130 0.79 -18.48 5.58
CA ILE A 130 1.32 -18.71 6.93
C ILE A 130 0.18 -18.47 7.92
N ASP A 131 -0.11 -19.51 8.71
CA ASP A 131 -1.14 -19.45 9.74
C ASP A 131 -0.51 -19.13 11.10
N TYR A 132 -1.16 -18.22 11.81
CA TYR A 132 -0.82 -17.80 13.18
C TYR A 132 -1.93 -18.21 14.14
N LYS A 133 -1.80 -17.82 15.41
CA LYS A 133 -2.85 -18.00 16.41
C LYS A 133 -4.05 -17.09 16.12
N ASN A 134 -5.12 -17.24 16.91
CA ASN A 134 -6.32 -16.40 16.86
C ASN A 134 -6.97 -16.30 15.47
N ASN A 135 -6.88 -17.38 14.67
CA ASN A 135 -7.42 -17.46 13.30
C ASN A 135 -6.88 -16.37 12.36
N VAL A 136 -5.68 -15.90 12.62
CA VAL A 136 -4.97 -14.97 11.73
C VAL A 136 -4.12 -15.76 10.74
N SER A 137 -4.28 -15.47 9.46
CA SER A 137 -3.43 -15.99 8.39
C SER A 137 -2.98 -14.85 7.49
N ILE A 138 -1.78 -14.97 6.96
CA ILE A 138 -1.24 -14.05 5.95
C ILE A 138 -0.84 -14.80 4.69
N ASP A 139 -0.99 -14.14 3.56
CA ASP A 139 -0.50 -14.59 2.27
C ASP A 139 0.78 -13.82 1.91
N LEU A 140 1.80 -14.54 1.45
CA LEU A 140 3.04 -13.95 0.96
C LEU A 140 3.07 -13.99 -0.56
N HIS A 141 3.31 -12.85 -1.19
CA HIS A 141 3.22 -12.66 -2.62
C HIS A 141 4.56 -12.28 -3.25
N MET A 142 4.71 -12.56 -4.56
CA MET A 142 5.92 -12.26 -5.31
C MET A 142 6.10 -10.76 -5.58
N HIS A 143 4.99 -10.05 -5.80
CA HIS A 143 5.01 -8.66 -6.22
C HIS A 143 4.45 -7.73 -5.15
N CYS A 144 5.15 -6.63 -4.90
CA CYS A 144 4.65 -5.53 -4.08
C CYS A 144 3.67 -4.68 -4.89
N VAL A 145 2.54 -4.36 -4.31
CA VAL A 145 1.51 -3.51 -4.93
C VAL A 145 1.16 -2.36 -3.99
N GLY A 146 1.07 -1.15 -4.51
CA GLY A 146 0.98 0.06 -3.69
C GLY A 146 -0.40 0.71 -3.59
N ALA A 147 -1.45 0.13 -4.22
CA ALA A 147 -2.75 0.77 -4.31
C ALA A 147 -3.53 0.82 -2.99
N PHE A 148 -3.29 -0.14 -2.08
CA PHE A 148 -3.77 -0.10 -0.70
C PHE A 148 -2.66 -0.59 0.22
N SER A 149 -2.34 0.19 1.25
CA SER A 149 -1.24 -0.08 2.17
C SER A 149 -1.63 0.22 3.61
N PHE A 150 -1.12 -0.60 4.53
CA PHE A 150 -1.26 -0.43 5.97
C PHE A 150 0.11 -0.21 6.62
N TYR A 151 0.16 0.68 7.61
CA TYR A 151 1.34 0.97 8.42
C TYR A 151 0.95 1.16 9.88
N THR A 152 1.78 0.69 10.81
CA THR A 152 1.69 1.09 12.20
C THR A 152 2.42 2.42 12.45
N LYS A 153 2.10 3.08 13.57
CA LYS A 153 2.84 4.28 14.02
C LYS A 153 4.33 4.01 14.17
N ARG A 154 4.69 2.86 14.74
CA ARG A 154 6.08 2.41 14.85
C ARG A 154 6.75 2.29 13.49
N CYS A 155 6.07 1.67 12.52
CA CYS A 155 6.60 1.52 11.17
C CYS A 155 7.05 2.86 10.59
N LEU A 156 6.16 3.85 10.56
CA LEU A 156 6.47 5.17 10.00
C LEU A 156 7.50 5.96 10.83
N ALA A 157 7.52 5.79 12.15
CA ALA A 157 8.52 6.43 13.01
C ALA A 157 9.95 5.92 12.72
N GLU A 158 10.11 4.63 12.43
CA GLU A 158 11.42 4.00 12.22
C GLU A 158 11.87 3.98 10.75
N SER A 159 10.94 3.88 9.78
CA SER A 159 11.26 3.84 8.34
C SER A 159 11.22 5.22 7.69
N GLY A 160 10.55 6.19 8.29
CA GLY A 160 10.25 7.48 7.68
C GLY A 160 9.15 7.39 6.61
N LEU A 161 9.05 8.43 5.82
CA LEU A 161 8.11 8.55 4.70
C LEU A 161 8.74 8.01 3.40
N MET A 162 7.94 7.95 2.34
CA MET A 162 8.41 7.58 1.00
C MET A 162 9.40 8.61 0.46
N ASP A 163 10.31 8.16 -0.40
CA ASP A 163 11.27 9.03 -1.07
C ASP A 163 10.57 9.86 -2.15
N ASP A 164 10.62 11.18 -2.02
CA ASP A 164 9.96 12.14 -2.91
C ASP A 164 10.49 12.12 -4.35
N PHE A 165 11.61 11.44 -4.60
CA PHE A 165 12.14 11.24 -5.95
C PHE A 165 11.17 10.47 -6.85
N TYR A 166 10.42 9.51 -6.27
CA TYR A 166 9.55 8.63 -7.05
C TYR A 166 8.24 9.33 -7.42
N PHE A 167 8.12 9.72 -8.68
CA PHE A 167 6.95 10.43 -9.17
C PHE A 167 5.72 9.53 -9.35
N ASN A 168 5.85 8.42 -10.11
CA ASN A 168 4.70 7.57 -10.48
C ASN A 168 5.03 6.06 -10.49
N ALA A 169 6.14 5.64 -9.95
CA ALA A 169 6.50 4.22 -9.91
C ALA A 169 7.54 3.97 -8.83
N THR A 170 7.49 2.76 -8.25
CA THR A 170 8.52 2.23 -7.34
C THR A 170 8.54 2.86 -5.94
N GLU A 171 7.78 3.93 -5.65
CA GLU A 171 7.74 4.59 -4.34
C GLU A 171 7.36 3.60 -3.21
N HIS A 172 6.33 2.79 -3.43
CA HIS A 172 5.86 1.78 -2.47
C HIS A 172 6.88 0.65 -2.32
N LEU A 173 7.54 0.25 -3.40
CA LEU A 173 8.52 -0.84 -3.39
C LEU A 173 9.80 -0.42 -2.66
N ASP A 174 10.31 0.80 -2.90
CA ASP A 174 11.45 1.39 -2.20
C ASP A 174 11.17 1.57 -0.70
N HIS A 175 9.98 2.08 -0.37
CA HIS A 175 9.56 2.26 1.01
C HIS A 175 9.44 0.91 1.73
N THR A 176 8.76 -0.08 1.12
CA THR A 176 8.68 -1.45 1.67
C THR A 176 10.07 -2.05 1.85
N TYR A 177 11.01 -1.82 0.92
CA TYR A 177 12.38 -2.29 1.07
C TYR A 177 13.10 -1.62 2.27
N THR A 178 12.84 -0.34 2.51
CA THR A 178 13.34 0.37 3.70
C THR A 178 12.78 -0.24 4.99
N ILE A 179 11.49 -0.59 5.00
CA ILE A 179 10.82 -1.26 6.14
C ILE A 179 11.38 -2.68 6.36
N ILE A 180 11.69 -3.42 5.28
CA ILE A 180 12.35 -4.74 5.36
C ILE A 180 13.71 -4.63 6.04
N LYS A 181 14.51 -3.61 5.71
CA LYS A 181 15.83 -3.38 6.36
C LYS A 181 15.72 -3.05 7.85
N LYS A 182 14.53 -2.65 8.31
CA LYS A 182 14.22 -2.44 9.73
C LYS A 182 13.61 -3.67 10.41
N GLU A 183 13.56 -4.80 9.72
CA GLU A 183 12.99 -6.07 10.20
C GLU A 183 11.52 -5.98 10.62
N MET A 184 10.75 -5.09 9.95
CA MET A 184 9.33 -4.84 10.22
C MET A 184 8.38 -5.42 9.17
N HIS A 185 8.93 -6.08 8.14
CA HIS A 185 8.20 -6.73 7.06
C HIS A 185 8.97 -7.98 6.61
N PRO A 186 8.31 -9.02 6.06
CA PRO A 186 8.99 -10.19 5.48
C PRO A 186 10.02 -9.80 4.42
N PRO A 187 10.98 -10.68 4.09
CA PRO A 187 12.00 -10.40 3.08
C PRO A 187 11.44 -10.01 1.72
N PHE A 188 12.21 -9.26 0.95
CA PHE A 188 11.89 -8.89 -0.43
C PHE A 188 11.54 -10.11 -1.27
N TRP A 189 10.60 -9.98 -2.22
CA TRP A 189 9.95 -11.06 -2.97
C TRP A 189 8.97 -11.93 -2.15
N TRP A 190 8.68 -11.55 -0.89
CA TRP A 190 7.73 -12.21 0.00
C TRP A 190 6.84 -11.16 0.67
N PHE A 191 6.15 -10.37 -0.16
CA PHE A 191 5.35 -9.24 0.30
C PHE A 191 4.08 -9.72 0.99
N ALA A 192 3.83 -9.19 2.19
CA ALA A 192 2.76 -9.63 3.05
C ALA A 192 1.43 -8.95 2.72
N ASP A 193 0.37 -9.76 2.67
CA ASP A 193 -1.02 -9.35 2.68
C ASP A 193 -1.79 -10.20 3.70
N ILE A 194 -2.97 -9.73 4.16
CA ILE A 194 -3.86 -10.59 4.94
C ILE A 194 -4.44 -11.68 4.04
N ALA A 195 -4.64 -12.88 4.58
CA ALA A 195 -5.22 -13.96 3.82
C ALA A 195 -6.64 -13.61 3.33
N ASN A 196 -6.93 -13.94 2.07
CA ASN A 196 -8.23 -13.66 1.45
C ASN A 196 -8.61 -12.17 1.44
N SER A 197 -7.66 -11.26 1.31
CA SER A 197 -7.88 -9.80 1.26
C SER A 197 -8.93 -9.36 0.21
N ASN A 198 -9.10 -10.14 -0.87
CA ASN A 198 -10.12 -9.94 -1.89
C ASN A 198 -11.58 -10.17 -1.40
N GLN A 199 -11.78 -10.65 -0.19
CA GLN A 199 -13.11 -10.67 0.45
C GLN A 199 -13.50 -9.28 0.98
N TYR A 200 -12.52 -8.44 1.30
CA TYR A 200 -12.70 -7.11 1.89
C TYR A 200 -12.50 -5.97 0.89
N LEU A 201 -11.68 -6.19 -0.12
CA LEU A 201 -11.30 -5.21 -1.13
C LEU A 201 -11.52 -5.77 -2.53
N GLU A 202 -11.78 -4.89 -3.49
CA GLU A 202 -11.80 -5.21 -4.91
C GLU A 202 -11.25 -4.05 -5.73
N ASP A 203 -10.77 -4.37 -6.94
CA ASP A 203 -10.34 -3.37 -7.91
C ASP A 203 -11.55 -2.78 -8.64
N PHE A 204 -11.47 -1.51 -9.00
CA PHE A 204 -12.23 -1.03 -10.16
C PHE A 204 -11.81 -1.83 -11.41
N PRO A 205 -12.72 -2.05 -12.37
CA PRO A 205 -12.37 -2.72 -13.61
C PRO A 205 -11.17 -2.02 -14.26
N TRP A 206 -10.04 -2.72 -14.31
CA TRP A 206 -8.79 -2.18 -14.86
C TRP A 206 -8.73 -2.36 -16.37
N SER A 207 -8.27 -1.34 -17.06
CA SER A 207 -7.88 -1.40 -18.46
C SER A 207 -6.68 -0.48 -18.70
N PRO A 208 -5.91 -0.67 -19.79
CA PRO A 208 -4.86 0.29 -20.16
C PRO A 208 -5.36 1.71 -20.34
N SER A 209 -6.62 1.90 -20.72
CA SER A 209 -7.25 3.20 -20.89
C SER A 209 -7.68 3.87 -19.57
N THR A 210 -7.79 3.13 -18.48
CA THR A 210 -8.13 3.66 -17.15
C THR A 210 -6.91 3.86 -16.25
N SER A 211 -5.76 3.28 -16.61
CA SER A 211 -4.52 3.42 -15.86
C SER A 211 -3.79 4.72 -16.23
N THR A 212 -3.68 5.65 -15.28
CA THR A 212 -2.97 6.93 -15.48
C THR A 212 -1.48 6.72 -15.79
N ILE A 213 -0.86 5.69 -15.23
CA ILE A 213 0.54 5.33 -15.49
C ILE A 213 0.71 4.75 -16.90
N SER A 214 -0.23 3.89 -17.35
CA SER A 214 -0.14 3.27 -18.67
C SER A 214 -0.34 4.25 -19.82
N GLN A 215 -1.01 5.38 -19.57
CA GLN A 215 -1.22 6.45 -20.54
C GLN A 215 -0.06 7.46 -20.61
N SER A 216 0.91 7.37 -19.71
CA SER A 216 2.07 8.27 -19.73
C SER A 216 3.01 7.91 -20.88
N ASN A 217 3.24 8.86 -21.80
CA ASN A 217 4.19 8.70 -22.90
C ASN A 217 5.64 8.42 -22.43
N ASN A 218 5.97 8.76 -21.18
CA ASN A 218 7.30 8.62 -20.58
C ASN A 218 7.40 7.48 -19.57
N ARG A 219 6.44 6.52 -19.57
CA ARG A 219 6.41 5.45 -18.56
C ARG A 219 7.72 4.69 -18.44
N SER A 220 8.29 4.26 -19.57
CA SER A 220 9.53 3.48 -19.56
C SER A 220 10.71 4.28 -19.00
N GLU A 221 10.78 5.57 -19.30
CA GLU A 221 11.81 6.47 -18.77
C GLU A 221 11.65 6.68 -17.25
N ILE A 222 10.42 6.88 -16.77
CA ILE A 222 10.12 7.01 -15.34
C ILE A 222 10.55 5.75 -14.58
N ILE A 223 10.21 4.57 -15.10
CA ILE A 223 10.60 3.29 -14.49
C ILE A 223 12.13 3.13 -14.50
N ALA A 224 12.80 3.42 -15.61
CA ALA A 224 14.26 3.33 -15.70
C ALA A 224 14.96 4.24 -14.69
N LYS A 225 14.55 5.52 -14.60
CA LYS A 225 15.06 6.47 -13.60
C LYS A 225 14.78 6.02 -12.16
N SER A 226 13.62 5.42 -11.92
CA SER A 226 13.26 4.88 -10.61
C SER A 226 14.19 3.72 -10.20
N TYR A 227 14.51 2.83 -11.11
CA TYR A 227 15.45 1.72 -10.85
C TYR A 227 16.89 2.20 -10.68
N GLU A 228 17.31 3.20 -11.43
CA GLU A 228 18.62 3.85 -11.26
C GLU A 228 18.72 4.51 -9.88
N HIS A 229 17.69 5.25 -9.47
CA HIS A 229 17.64 5.87 -8.15
C HIS A 229 17.66 4.84 -7.03
N PHE A 230 16.87 3.76 -7.15
CA PHE A 230 16.90 2.64 -6.20
C PHE A 230 18.31 2.04 -6.11
N THR A 231 18.97 1.83 -7.25
CA THR A 231 20.33 1.29 -7.30
C THR A 231 21.32 2.20 -6.60
N LYS A 232 21.26 3.50 -6.85
CA LYS A 232 22.09 4.50 -6.17
C LYS A 232 21.88 4.54 -4.68
N LYS A 233 20.62 4.44 -4.23
CA LYS A 233 20.21 4.50 -2.82
C LYS A 233 20.58 3.24 -2.04
N HIS A 234 20.45 2.06 -2.66
CA HIS A 234 20.59 0.77 -1.98
C HIS A 234 21.83 -0.03 -2.36
N GLY A 235 22.61 0.42 -3.34
CA GLY A 235 23.87 -0.20 -3.74
C GLY A 235 23.74 -1.41 -4.67
N HIS A 236 22.51 -1.75 -5.11
CA HIS A 236 22.26 -2.85 -6.05
C HIS A 236 20.96 -2.61 -6.82
N HIS A 237 20.88 -3.18 -8.01
CA HIS A 237 19.66 -3.09 -8.81
C HIS A 237 18.50 -3.87 -8.15
N ILE A 238 17.30 -3.35 -8.24
CA ILE A 238 16.10 -3.91 -7.59
C ILE A 238 15.89 -5.41 -7.90
N LEU A 239 16.11 -5.83 -9.14
CA LEU A 239 16.00 -7.23 -9.56
C LEU A 239 17.14 -8.14 -9.03
N GLN A 240 18.20 -7.55 -8.47
CA GLN A 240 19.29 -8.26 -7.82
C GLN A 240 19.08 -8.46 -6.32
N THR A 241 17.97 -7.94 -5.79
CA THR A 241 17.61 -8.17 -4.38
C THR A 241 17.44 -9.67 -4.14
N PRO A 242 18.10 -10.25 -3.11
CA PRO A 242 18.05 -11.68 -2.86
C PRO A 242 16.62 -12.20 -2.66
N ASN A 243 16.29 -13.28 -3.35
CA ASN A 243 15.05 -14.03 -3.14
C ASN A 243 15.34 -15.21 -2.22
N LEU A 244 15.06 -15.05 -0.94
CA LEU A 244 15.35 -16.07 0.06
C LEU A 244 14.45 -17.31 -0.10
N PRO A 245 14.95 -18.52 0.21
CA PRO A 245 14.11 -19.71 0.29
C PRO A 245 13.12 -19.64 1.46
N LEU A 246 12.02 -20.38 1.37
CA LEU A 246 10.88 -20.29 2.28
C LEU A 246 11.24 -20.56 3.75
N ASP A 247 12.17 -21.48 4.01
CA ASP A 247 12.65 -21.81 5.36
C ASP A 247 13.32 -20.59 6.01
N GLN A 248 14.16 -19.86 5.29
CA GLN A 248 14.79 -18.63 5.79
C GLN A 248 13.76 -17.51 5.99
N VAL A 249 12.74 -17.42 5.11
CA VAL A 249 11.63 -16.48 5.29
C VAL A 249 10.86 -16.78 6.57
N LYS A 250 10.57 -18.06 6.84
CA LYS A 250 9.92 -18.47 8.09
C LYS A 250 10.75 -18.11 9.33
N GLU A 251 12.07 -18.24 9.28
CA GLU A 251 12.94 -17.80 10.38
C GLU A 251 12.89 -16.27 10.58
N LYS A 252 12.88 -15.49 9.48
CA LYS A 252 12.70 -14.02 9.57
C LYS A 252 11.34 -13.65 10.16
N LEU A 253 10.27 -14.33 9.77
CA LEU A 253 8.94 -14.13 10.38
C LEU A 253 8.92 -14.43 11.88
N LYS A 254 9.62 -15.47 12.33
CA LYS A 254 9.77 -15.76 13.77
C LYS A 254 10.52 -14.65 14.50
N GLN A 255 11.54 -14.04 13.87
CA GLN A 255 12.26 -12.90 14.44
C GLN A 255 11.35 -11.68 14.57
N ILE A 256 10.60 -11.34 13.50
CA ILE A 256 9.60 -10.26 13.52
C ILE A 256 8.56 -10.47 14.63
N TYR A 257 8.04 -11.69 14.76
CA TYR A 257 7.08 -12.06 15.80
C TYR A 257 7.62 -11.85 17.23
N LYS A 258 8.91 -12.12 17.47
CA LYS A 258 9.55 -11.92 18.78
C LYS A 258 9.76 -10.43 19.12
N ASN A 259 9.83 -9.58 18.11
CA ASN A 259 10.10 -8.14 18.24
C ASN A 259 8.83 -7.29 18.26
N LYS A 260 7.63 -7.91 18.32
CA LYS A 260 6.34 -7.22 18.30
C LYS A 260 6.01 -6.49 19.61
#